data_19701b6608d9caf4dc3d164c011df02b
#
_entry.id   19701b6608d9caf4dc3d164c011df02b
#
_cell.length_a   1.000
_cell.length_b   1.000
_cell.length_c   1.000
_cell.angle_alpha   90.00
_cell.angle_beta   90.00
_cell.angle_gamma   90.00
#
_symmetry.space_group_name_H-M   'P 1'
#
loop_
_entity.id
_entity.type
_entity.pdbx_description
1 polymer ?
#
loop_
_entity_poly.entity_id
_entity_poly.type
_entity_poly.pdbx_seq_one_letter_code
_entity_poly.pdbx_strand_id
1 'polypeptide(L)'
;VTVNKRLTPLDYDRNLFHMELSTKGTGLKYEVGEALGVHGWNDDEEVRAFIQWSGYNPDELVCTPSVLHPGRFETRTIFQTLQQNLDIFGKPSKSFFEALGKEVTNKDEARWLRFISSAEGSSTFKKLSESETVTYADVLHMFPSASVSMDWLTKNVEPIKPRHYSIASAQVAVGESVHLLIVTVDWKTPRGSTRFGQCTRYLSKLRPGTKVTVSIKPSVMKLPPFESQPIIMAGLGTGAAPFRAFLQARAHQRAHGKQVGPMYYYFGSRHRSKEYLYGEELEAYLTDGLLTRLGLAFSRDQPQKVYVQHKIVEDGNQLAELLVPELVSGNNGEAKDGERGIFTLCGPVWPVPDIQEALVKALSTYGWTRERSEAKLEQLKEEERYVLEVY
;
A
#
# COMPACT_ATOMS: atom_id res chain seq x y z
N VAL A 1 16.83 6.57 -7.68
CA VAL A 1 16.45 5.28 -8.30
C VAL A 1 17.68 4.60 -8.84
N THR A 2 17.94 3.37 -8.47
CA THR A 2 19.02 2.54 -9.02
C THR A 2 18.47 1.43 -9.92
N VAL A 3 17.32 0.87 -9.55
CA VAL A 3 16.59 -0.15 -10.31
C VAL A 3 15.12 0.21 -10.42
N ASN A 4 14.54 0.03 -11.60
CA ASN A 4 13.09 0.05 -11.84
C ASN A 4 12.79 -1.07 -12.83
N LYS A 5 12.36 -2.23 -12.34
CA LYS A 5 12.22 -3.45 -13.12
C LYS A 5 10.79 -4.00 -13.02
N ARG A 6 10.11 -4.08 -14.16
CA ARG A 6 8.83 -4.80 -14.25
C ARG A 6 9.05 -6.30 -13.96
N LEU A 7 8.21 -6.86 -13.10
CA LEU A 7 8.23 -8.28 -12.70
C LEU A 7 7.23 -9.12 -13.49
N THR A 8 6.14 -8.51 -13.93
CA THR A 8 5.10 -9.20 -14.72
C THR A 8 5.40 -9.15 -16.21
N PRO A 9 4.95 -10.14 -17.02
CA PRO A 9 5.11 -10.10 -18.46
C PRO A 9 4.52 -8.83 -19.10
N LEU A 10 5.08 -8.40 -20.24
CA LEU A 10 4.66 -7.15 -20.90
C LEU A 10 3.24 -7.21 -21.46
N ASP A 11 2.78 -8.41 -21.86
CA ASP A 11 1.44 -8.69 -22.35
C ASP A 11 0.39 -8.88 -21.25
N TYR A 12 0.80 -8.80 -19.98
CA TYR A 12 -0.11 -8.92 -18.85
C TYR A 12 -0.70 -7.56 -18.47
N ASP A 13 -2.00 -7.56 -18.14
CA ASP A 13 -2.79 -6.36 -17.84
C ASP A 13 -2.36 -5.62 -16.55
N ARG A 14 -1.57 -6.26 -15.67
CA ARG A 14 -1.06 -5.66 -14.45
C ARG A 14 0.44 -5.47 -14.53
N ASN A 15 0.87 -4.25 -14.27
CA ASN A 15 2.28 -3.92 -14.14
C ASN A 15 2.69 -3.94 -12.66
N LEU A 16 3.29 -5.04 -12.22
CA LEU A 16 3.99 -5.11 -10.94
C LEU A 16 5.48 -4.92 -11.19
N PHE A 17 6.11 -4.08 -10.40
CA PHE A 17 7.53 -3.76 -10.59
C PHE A 17 8.27 -3.66 -9.27
N HIS A 18 9.54 -3.98 -9.33
CA HIS A 18 10.52 -3.84 -8.27
C HIS A 18 11.30 -2.56 -8.46
N MET A 19 11.43 -1.77 -7.40
CA MET A 19 12.21 -0.53 -7.43
C MET A 19 13.24 -0.54 -6.32
N GLU A 20 14.46 -0.09 -6.63
CA GLU A 20 15.51 0.14 -5.65
C GLU A 20 15.89 1.62 -5.63
N LEU A 21 15.99 2.16 -4.43
CA LEU A 21 16.38 3.53 -4.16
C LEU A 21 17.67 3.54 -3.34
N SER A 22 18.72 4.17 -3.84
CA SER A 22 19.93 4.41 -3.06
C SER A 22 19.68 5.45 -1.98
N THR A 23 20.03 5.11 -0.75
CA THR A 23 20.02 6.03 0.40
C THR A 23 21.41 6.55 0.76
N LYS A 24 22.39 6.29 -0.11
CA LYS A 24 23.78 6.69 0.11
C LYS A 24 23.94 8.18 0.36
N GLY A 25 24.59 8.53 1.44
CA GLY A 25 24.84 9.92 1.82
C GLY A 25 23.63 10.68 2.37
N THR A 26 22.46 10.02 2.53
CA THR A 26 21.25 10.66 3.08
C THR A 26 21.12 10.50 4.60
N GLY A 27 21.81 9.52 5.18
CA GLY A 27 21.62 9.14 6.57
C GLY A 27 20.31 8.43 6.88
N LEU A 28 19.48 8.12 5.86
CA LEU A 28 18.18 7.47 6.04
C LEU A 28 18.36 6.07 6.61
N LYS A 29 17.65 5.82 7.71
CA LYS A 29 17.56 4.52 8.39
C LYS A 29 16.12 4.08 8.43
N TYR A 30 15.90 2.78 8.38
CA TYR A 30 14.58 2.18 8.52
C TYR A 30 14.68 0.80 9.18
N GLU A 31 13.60 0.43 9.84
CA GLU A 31 13.43 -0.89 10.45
C GLU A 31 12.58 -1.80 9.55
N VAL A 32 12.75 -3.10 9.73
CA VAL A 32 11.97 -4.10 9.00
C VAL A 32 10.49 -3.97 9.36
N GLY A 33 9.64 -3.89 8.32
CA GLY A 33 8.20 -3.71 8.46
C GLY A 33 7.73 -2.27 8.31
N GLU A 34 8.62 -1.28 8.37
CA GLU A 34 8.26 0.13 8.13
C GLU A 34 7.87 0.38 6.66
N ALA A 35 7.22 1.50 6.44
CA ALA A 35 6.80 1.95 5.11
C ALA A 35 7.60 3.16 4.64
N LEU A 36 7.84 3.22 3.33
CA LEU A 36 8.39 4.39 2.66
C LEU A 36 7.26 5.30 2.18
N GLY A 37 7.21 6.52 2.70
CA GLY A 37 6.38 7.59 2.17
C GLY A 37 7.03 8.19 0.94
N VAL A 38 6.34 8.19 -0.19
CA VAL A 38 6.83 8.74 -1.46
C VAL A 38 6.01 9.96 -1.84
N HIS A 39 6.67 11.09 -2.06
CA HIS A 39 6.08 12.31 -2.60
C HIS A 39 6.08 12.22 -4.13
N GLY A 40 5.00 11.67 -4.69
CA GLY A 40 4.84 11.53 -6.14
C GLY A 40 4.43 12.85 -6.79
N TRP A 41 4.77 13.01 -8.06
CA TRP A 41 4.41 14.17 -8.86
C TRP A 41 3.24 13.85 -9.79
N ASN A 42 2.47 14.86 -10.12
CA ASN A 42 1.48 14.77 -11.20
C ASN A 42 2.21 14.57 -12.55
N ASP A 43 1.50 13.96 -13.48
CA ASP A 43 2.05 13.66 -14.80
C ASP A 43 2.28 14.94 -15.59
N ASP A 44 3.47 15.08 -16.20
CA ASP A 44 3.89 16.29 -16.94
C ASP A 44 2.95 16.64 -18.09
N GLU A 45 2.48 15.64 -18.83
CA GLU A 45 1.61 15.83 -19.98
C GLU A 45 0.23 16.34 -19.54
N GLU A 46 -0.32 15.77 -18.47
CA GLU A 46 -1.59 16.21 -17.89
C GLU A 46 -1.50 17.63 -17.32
N VAL A 47 -0.39 17.95 -16.63
CA VAL A 47 -0.15 19.31 -16.12
C VAL A 47 -0.04 20.32 -17.26
N ARG A 48 0.71 20.01 -18.32
CA ARG A 48 0.82 20.89 -19.50
C ARG A 48 -0.51 21.09 -20.20
N ALA A 49 -1.29 20.03 -20.36
CA ALA A 49 -2.63 20.11 -20.95
C ALA A 49 -3.57 21.00 -20.10
N PHE A 50 -3.51 20.86 -18.78
CA PHE A 50 -4.30 21.72 -17.87
C PHE A 50 -3.88 23.18 -17.95
N ILE A 51 -2.58 23.48 -17.98
CA ILE A 51 -2.03 24.85 -18.13
C ILE A 51 -2.47 25.45 -19.47
N GLN A 52 -2.36 24.68 -20.54
CA GLN A 52 -2.79 25.14 -21.87
C GLN A 52 -4.31 25.46 -21.90
N TRP A 53 -5.11 24.62 -21.28
CA TRP A 53 -6.56 24.85 -21.19
C TRP A 53 -6.92 26.05 -20.34
N SER A 54 -6.28 26.23 -19.17
CA SER A 54 -6.56 27.32 -18.24
C SER A 54 -6.00 28.66 -18.68
N GLY A 55 -5.04 28.67 -19.61
CA GLY A 55 -4.36 29.89 -20.07
C GLY A 55 -3.34 30.44 -19.07
N TYR A 56 -2.95 29.68 -18.04
CA TYR A 56 -1.91 30.14 -17.12
C TYR A 56 -0.54 30.22 -17.80
N ASN A 57 0.30 31.13 -17.31
CA ASN A 57 1.70 31.16 -17.70
C ASN A 57 2.50 30.15 -16.85
N PRO A 58 3.08 29.08 -17.44
CA PRO A 58 3.80 28.04 -16.69
C PRO A 58 4.98 28.56 -15.88
N ASP A 59 5.61 29.64 -16.31
CA ASP A 59 6.82 30.22 -15.70
C ASP A 59 6.52 31.31 -14.67
N GLU A 60 5.27 31.75 -14.53
CA GLU A 60 4.85 32.68 -13.50
C GLU A 60 5.11 32.11 -12.10
N LEU A 61 5.63 32.99 -11.21
CA LEU A 61 5.96 32.62 -9.84
C LEU A 61 4.76 32.79 -8.92
N VAL A 62 4.49 31.78 -8.13
CA VAL A 62 3.45 31.76 -7.10
C VAL A 62 4.01 31.35 -5.75
N CYS A 63 3.43 31.91 -4.69
CA CYS A 63 3.72 31.49 -3.32
C CYS A 63 2.75 30.37 -2.92
N THR A 64 3.29 29.22 -2.59
CA THR A 64 2.49 28.02 -2.24
C THR A 64 2.92 27.47 -0.88
N PRO A 65 2.01 26.88 -0.09
CA PRO A 65 2.41 26.13 1.10
C PRO A 65 3.37 24.99 0.74
N SER A 66 4.42 24.85 1.54
CA SER A 66 5.37 23.76 1.32
C SER A 66 4.74 22.41 1.70
N VAL A 67 4.80 21.44 0.81
CA VAL A 67 4.36 20.06 1.06
C VAL A 67 5.30 19.34 2.01
N LEU A 68 6.60 19.70 2.00
CA LEU A 68 7.64 19.04 2.79
C LEU A 68 7.81 19.66 4.19
N HIS A 69 7.47 20.94 4.34
CA HIS A 69 7.67 21.70 5.57
C HIS A 69 6.37 22.39 6.01
N PRO A 70 5.50 21.71 6.77
CA PRO A 70 4.23 22.28 7.23
C PRO A 70 4.42 23.63 7.90
N GLY A 71 3.56 24.60 7.56
CA GLY A 71 3.62 25.96 8.09
C GLY A 71 4.62 26.88 7.41
N ARG A 72 5.40 26.40 6.43
CA ARG A 72 6.26 27.24 5.59
C ARG A 72 5.65 27.46 4.21
N PHE A 73 6.06 28.55 3.59
CA PHE A 73 5.73 28.87 2.20
C PHE A 73 6.99 28.79 1.34
N GLU A 74 6.80 28.45 0.08
CA GLU A 74 7.86 28.40 -0.92
C GLU A 74 7.40 29.05 -2.22
N THR A 75 8.33 29.66 -2.95
CA THR A 75 8.07 30.24 -4.25
C THR A 75 8.41 29.23 -5.33
N ARG A 76 7.45 28.94 -6.20
CA ARG A 76 7.58 27.99 -7.31
C ARG A 76 6.93 28.57 -8.57
N THR A 77 7.27 28.04 -9.73
CA THR A 77 6.52 28.33 -10.95
C THR A 77 5.13 27.68 -10.88
N ILE A 78 4.17 28.17 -11.67
CA ILE A 78 2.85 27.54 -11.81
C ILE A 78 2.99 26.08 -12.22
N PHE A 79 3.87 25.78 -13.19
CA PHE A 79 4.13 24.41 -13.61
C PHE A 79 4.58 23.53 -12.43
N GLN A 80 5.58 23.97 -11.67
CA GLN A 80 6.08 23.23 -10.51
C GLN A 80 5.01 23.07 -9.42
N THR A 81 4.20 24.10 -9.18
CA THR A 81 3.12 24.07 -8.19
C THR A 81 2.07 23.02 -8.55
N LEU A 82 1.62 22.99 -9.80
CA LEU A 82 0.65 22.00 -10.29
C LEU A 82 1.23 20.59 -10.38
N GLN A 83 2.53 20.46 -10.66
CA GLN A 83 3.19 19.16 -10.76
C GLN A 83 3.49 18.56 -9.39
N GLN A 84 3.93 19.37 -8.40
CA GLN A 84 4.58 18.88 -7.18
C GLN A 84 3.83 19.18 -5.89
N ASN A 85 2.95 20.18 -5.89
CA ASN A 85 2.30 20.65 -4.67
C ASN A 85 0.80 20.39 -4.64
N LEU A 86 0.05 20.69 -5.72
CA LEU A 86 -1.41 20.61 -5.75
C LEU A 86 -1.89 19.30 -6.38
N ASP A 87 -2.78 18.61 -5.69
CA ASP A 87 -3.43 17.38 -6.20
C ASP A 87 -4.58 17.72 -7.17
N ILE A 88 -4.27 18.50 -8.21
CA ILE A 88 -5.27 19.01 -9.19
C ILE A 88 -6.00 17.87 -9.93
N PHE A 89 -5.39 16.69 -10.01
CA PHE A 89 -6.00 15.49 -10.56
C PHE A 89 -6.52 14.54 -9.47
N GLY A 90 -6.57 15.00 -8.23
CA GLY A 90 -7.16 14.30 -7.10
C GLY A 90 -8.67 14.50 -6.99
N LYS A 91 -9.24 13.88 -5.96
CA LYS A 91 -10.68 13.87 -5.67
C LYS A 91 -11.11 15.18 -4.98
N PRO A 92 -12.01 15.98 -5.57
CA PRO A 92 -12.48 17.20 -4.95
C PRO A 92 -13.40 16.95 -3.74
N SER A 93 -13.30 17.84 -2.76
CA SER A 93 -14.16 17.87 -1.57
C SER A 93 -15.47 18.63 -1.85
N LYS A 94 -16.49 18.47 -1.01
CA LYS A 94 -17.70 19.31 -1.10
C LYS A 94 -17.43 20.79 -0.95
N SER A 95 -16.47 21.16 -0.10
CA SER A 95 -16.06 22.55 0.11
C SER A 95 -15.46 23.19 -1.16
N PHE A 96 -14.80 22.39 -2.00
CA PHE A 96 -14.32 22.88 -3.30
C PHE A 96 -15.49 23.29 -4.22
N PHE A 97 -16.53 22.45 -4.32
CA PHE A 97 -17.73 22.78 -5.11
C PHE A 97 -18.43 24.05 -4.57
N GLU A 98 -18.52 24.19 -3.24
CA GLU A 98 -19.09 25.36 -2.61
C GLU A 98 -18.25 26.63 -2.90
N ALA A 99 -16.94 26.55 -2.78
CA ALA A 99 -16.03 27.65 -3.06
C ALA A 99 -16.10 28.06 -4.55
N LEU A 100 -16.09 27.08 -5.48
CA LEU A 100 -16.17 27.32 -6.91
C LEU A 100 -17.50 28.00 -7.30
N GLY A 101 -18.59 27.67 -6.59
CA GLY A 101 -19.90 28.28 -6.81
C GLY A 101 -19.94 29.80 -6.60
N LYS A 102 -18.92 30.39 -5.96
CA LYS A 102 -18.75 31.84 -5.77
C LYS A 102 -17.97 32.50 -6.90
N GLU A 103 -17.24 31.71 -7.68
CA GLU A 103 -16.35 32.16 -8.74
C GLU A 103 -16.98 32.07 -10.16
N VAL A 104 -18.11 31.37 -10.30
CA VAL A 104 -18.81 31.22 -11.58
C VAL A 104 -19.68 32.44 -11.87
N THR A 105 -19.70 32.87 -13.13
CA THR A 105 -20.55 33.98 -13.60
C THR A 105 -21.90 33.48 -14.10
N ASN A 106 -22.02 32.25 -14.53
CA ASN A 106 -23.27 31.65 -14.98
C ASN A 106 -24.13 31.21 -13.77
N LYS A 107 -25.37 31.72 -13.71
CA LYS A 107 -26.30 31.47 -12.61
C LYS A 107 -26.74 30.01 -12.51
N ASP A 108 -26.81 29.27 -13.59
CA ASP A 108 -27.20 27.88 -13.59
C ASP A 108 -26.05 26.99 -13.10
N GLU A 109 -24.81 27.31 -13.48
CA GLU A 109 -23.61 26.69 -12.90
C GLU A 109 -23.53 26.94 -11.38
N ALA A 110 -23.78 28.16 -10.92
CA ALA A 110 -23.80 28.49 -9.51
C ALA A 110 -24.87 27.70 -8.73
N ARG A 111 -26.06 27.48 -9.33
CA ARG A 111 -27.12 26.65 -8.73
C ARG A 111 -26.71 25.18 -8.63
N TRP A 112 -26.10 24.63 -9.71
CA TRP A 112 -25.61 23.27 -9.73
C TRP A 112 -24.50 23.03 -8.69
N LEU A 113 -23.51 23.91 -8.60
CA LEU A 113 -22.42 23.82 -7.63
C LEU A 113 -22.95 23.86 -6.20
N ARG A 114 -23.91 24.76 -5.94
CA ARG A 114 -24.57 24.83 -4.63
C ARG A 114 -25.36 23.56 -4.31
N PHE A 115 -26.08 23.00 -5.30
CA PHE A 115 -26.82 21.76 -5.13
C PHE A 115 -25.87 20.60 -4.83
N ILE A 116 -24.80 20.41 -5.60
CA ILE A 116 -23.83 19.32 -5.41
C ILE A 116 -23.20 19.38 -4.00
N SER A 117 -22.92 20.57 -3.47
CA SER A 117 -22.34 20.77 -2.15
C SER A 117 -23.34 20.64 -0.99
N SER A 118 -24.65 20.71 -1.26
CA SER A 118 -25.72 20.65 -0.26
C SER A 118 -25.97 19.22 0.27
N ALA A 119 -26.82 19.12 1.28
CA ALA A 119 -27.29 17.83 1.79
C ALA A 119 -28.13 17.07 0.77
N GLU A 120 -29.03 17.78 0.06
CA GLU A 120 -29.90 17.24 -0.97
C GLU A 120 -29.13 16.70 -2.17
N GLY A 121 -28.00 17.33 -2.53
CA GLY A 121 -27.11 16.93 -3.60
C GLY A 121 -26.13 15.82 -3.26
N SER A 122 -26.19 15.23 -2.05
CA SER A 122 -25.21 14.24 -1.57
C SER A 122 -25.10 13.00 -2.46
N SER A 123 -26.20 12.53 -3.04
CA SER A 123 -26.21 11.40 -3.97
C SER A 123 -25.48 11.74 -5.28
N THR A 124 -25.67 12.96 -5.79
CA THR A 124 -24.97 13.46 -6.99
C THR A 124 -23.48 13.61 -6.71
N PHE A 125 -23.11 14.21 -5.57
CA PHE A 125 -21.71 14.30 -5.16
C PHE A 125 -21.07 12.91 -5.06
N LYS A 126 -21.75 11.95 -4.42
CA LYS A 126 -21.26 10.57 -4.29
C LYS A 126 -21.05 9.92 -5.68
N LYS A 127 -22.00 10.10 -6.60
CA LYS A 127 -21.87 9.61 -7.99
C LYS A 127 -20.64 10.21 -8.69
N LEU A 128 -20.48 11.53 -8.66
CA LEU A 128 -19.32 12.20 -9.27
C LEU A 128 -18.01 11.74 -8.66
N SER A 129 -17.97 11.60 -7.34
CA SER A 129 -16.78 11.30 -6.56
C SER A 129 -16.35 9.83 -6.58
N GLU A 130 -17.30 8.87 -6.53
CA GLU A 130 -17.02 7.43 -6.40
C GLU A 130 -17.22 6.67 -7.71
N SER A 131 -18.24 7.00 -8.50
CA SER A 131 -18.52 6.30 -9.74
C SER A 131 -17.77 6.93 -10.92
N GLU A 132 -17.96 8.24 -11.13
CA GLU A 132 -17.31 8.98 -12.22
C GLU A 132 -15.84 9.32 -11.93
N THR A 133 -15.45 9.26 -10.65
CA THR A 133 -14.10 9.60 -10.16
C THR A 133 -13.57 10.93 -10.74
N VAL A 134 -14.42 11.97 -10.69
CA VAL A 134 -14.05 13.30 -11.17
C VAL A 134 -12.91 13.89 -10.36
N THR A 135 -12.04 14.61 -11.03
CA THR A 135 -10.91 15.32 -10.44
C THR A 135 -11.22 16.80 -10.27
N TYR A 136 -10.37 17.55 -9.55
CA TYR A 136 -10.49 19.02 -9.50
C TYR A 136 -10.44 19.62 -10.91
N ALA A 137 -9.52 19.15 -11.76
CA ALA A 137 -9.43 19.60 -13.15
C ALA A 137 -10.72 19.32 -13.94
N ASP A 138 -11.32 18.12 -13.78
CA ASP A 138 -12.59 17.81 -14.44
C ASP A 138 -13.71 18.75 -13.99
N VAL A 139 -13.79 19.06 -12.70
CA VAL A 139 -14.81 19.99 -12.18
C VAL A 139 -14.65 21.38 -12.79
N LEU A 140 -13.42 21.88 -12.89
CA LEU A 140 -13.15 23.16 -13.56
C LEU A 140 -13.58 23.12 -15.03
N HIS A 141 -13.34 22.03 -15.75
CA HIS A 141 -13.84 21.85 -17.12
C HIS A 141 -15.36 21.77 -17.21
N MET A 142 -16.03 21.20 -16.20
CA MET A 142 -17.50 21.10 -16.17
C MET A 142 -18.19 22.45 -15.95
N PHE A 143 -17.50 23.42 -15.33
CA PHE A 143 -18.02 24.74 -15.00
C PHE A 143 -17.15 25.86 -15.61
N PRO A 144 -17.19 26.02 -16.95
CA PRO A 144 -16.27 26.89 -17.68
C PRO A 144 -16.48 28.39 -17.44
N SER A 145 -17.59 28.81 -16.81
CA SER A 145 -17.75 30.20 -16.43
C SER A 145 -16.97 30.61 -15.17
N ALA A 146 -16.32 29.64 -14.50
CA ALA A 146 -15.42 29.92 -13.40
C ALA A 146 -14.08 30.45 -13.92
N SER A 147 -13.67 31.60 -13.42
CA SER A 147 -12.33 32.15 -13.67
C SER A 147 -11.59 32.22 -12.34
N VAL A 148 -10.72 31.23 -12.11
CA VAL A 148 -9.97 31.12 -10.85
C VAL A 148 -8.49 31.42 -11.07
N SER A 149 -7.86 32.07 -10.09
CA SER A 149 -6.42 32.36 -10.10
C SER A 149 -5.64 31.17 -9.46
N MET A 150 -4.33 31.17 -9.68
CA MET A 150 -3.46 30.21 -8.98
C MET A 150 -3.52 30.37 -7.46
N ASP A 151 -3.64 31.59 -6.94
CA ASP A 151 -3.83 31.85 -5.51
C ASP A 151 -5.13 31.24 -4.98
N TRP A 152 -6.18 31.23 -5.78
CA TRP A 152 -7.42 30.58 -5.43
C TRP A 152 -7.25 29.04 -5.41
N LEU A 153 -6.57 28.49 -6.42
CA LEU A 153 -6.30 27.04 -6.48
C LEU A 153 -5.45 26.57 -5.30
N THR A 154 -4.41 27.31 -4.91
CA THR A 154 -3.56 26.94 -3.75
C THR A 154 -4.32 26.93 -2.42
N LYS A 155 -5.44 27.65 -2.32
CA LYS A 155 -6.28 27.68 -1.10
C LYS A 155 -7.37 26.62 -1.10
N ASN A 156 -7.84 26.17 -2.28
CA ASN A 156 -9.04 25.35 -2.40
C ASN A 156 -8.77 23.94 -2.92
N VAL A 157 -7.59 23.68 -3.48
CA VAL A 157 -7.16 22.33 -3.90
C VAL A 157 -6.26 21.73 -2.83
N GLU A 158 -6.53 20.47 -2.45
CA GLU A 158 -5.70 19.76 -1.49
C GLU A 158 -4.26 19.60 -1.98
N PRO A 159 -3.27 19.61 -1.09
CA PRO A 159 -1.90 19.31 -1.47
C PRO A 159 -1.74 17.83 -1.82
N ILE A 160 -0.78 17.52 -2.67
CA ILE A 160 -0.35 16.14 -2.93
C ILE A 160 0.12 15.51 -1.61
N LYS A 161 -0.51 14.40 -1.21
CA LYS A 161 -0.14 13.65 -0.01
C LYS A 161 0.82 12.52 -0.37
N PRO A 162 1.84 12.26 0.45
CA PRO A 162 2.72 11.11 0.22
C PRO A 162 1.91 9.80 0.24
N ARG A 163 2.29 8.84 -0.61
CA ARG A 163 1.76 7.48 -0.57
C ARG A 163 2.77 6.57 0.11
N HIS A 164 2.27 5.69 0.96
CA HIS A 164 3.08 4.80 1.76
C HIS A 164 3.14 3.42 1.11
N TYR A 165 4.34 2.88 1.03
CA TYR A 165 4.62 1.56 0.47
C TYR A 165 5.41 0.77 1.50
N SER A 166 4.93 -0.41 1.88
CA SER A 166 5.70 -1.31 2.76
C SER A 166 7.06 -1.60 2.14
N ILE A 167 8.12 -1.46 2.92
CA ILE A 167 9.49 -1.66 2.43
C ILE A 167 9.74 -3.15 2.19
N ALA A 168 10.26 -3.48 1.01
CA ALA A 168 10.49 -4.86 0.56
C ALA A 168 11.95 -5.32 0.76
N SER A 169 12.68 -4.72 1.68
CA SER A 169 14.07 -5.05 1.99
C SER A 169 14.38 -4.89 3.47
N ALA A 170 15.37 -5.63 3.96
CA ALA A 170 15.97 -5.41 5.27
C ALA A 170 17.27 -4.61 5.10
N GLN A 171 17.40 -3.47 5.78
CA GLN A 171 18.60 -2.60 5.65
C GLN A 171 19.89 -3.34 5.98
N VAL A 172 19.86 -4.27 6.94
CA VAL A 172 21.02 -5.11 7.29
C VAL A 172 21.49 -6.03 6.16
N ALA A 173 20.60 -6.37 5.21
CA ALA A 173 20.93 -7.21 4.06
C ALA A 173 21.32 -6.39 2.81
N VAL A 174 20.72 -5.21 2.61
CA VAL A 174 20.89 -4.43 1.38
C VAL A 174 21.74 -3.16 1.56
N GLY A 175 22.12 -2.83 2.81
CA GLY A 175 22.97 -1.66 3.10
C GLY A 175 22.26 -0.33 2.86
N GLU A 176 22.90 0.57 2.15
CA GLU A 176 22.39 1.91 1.83
C GLU A 176 21.38 1.89 0.66
N SER A 177 20.35 1.05 0.77
CA SER A 177 19.30 0.90 -0.22
C SER A 177 17.93 0.67 0.42
N VAL A 178 16.87 1.05 -0.26
CA VAL A 178 15.46 0.72 0.06
C VAL A 178 14.82 0.10 -1.17
N HIS A 179 14.18 -1.05 -1.00
CA HIS A 179 13.48 -1.72 -2.09
C HIS A 179 11.96 -1.63 -1.90
N LEU A 180 11.24 -1.43 -3.00
CA LEU A 180 9.78 -1.40 -3.04
C LEU A 180 9.25 -2.43 -4.02
N LEU A 181 8.08 -2.97 -3.70
CA LEU A 181 7.26 -3.78 -4.58
C LEU A 181 5.96 -3.04 -4.85
N ILE A 182 5.72 -2.65 -6.09
CA ILE A 182 4.65 -1.73 -6.46
C ILE A 182 3.80 -2.34 -7.59
N VAL A 183 2.48 -2.09 -7.53
CA VAL A 183 1.57 -2.34 -8.64
C VAL A 183 1.02 -1.02 -9.14
N THR A 184 1.05 -0.80 -10.46
CA THR A 184 0.35 0.35 -11.05
C THR A 184 -1.15 0.15 -10.92
N VAL A 185 -1.85 1.25 -10.62
CA VAL A 185 -3.31 1.27 -10.52
C VAL A 185 -3.84 2.13 -11.66
N ASP A 186 -4.70 1.55 -12.45
CA ASP A 186 -5.48 2.25 -13.47
C ASP A 186 -6.88 1.67 -13.54
N TRP A 187 -7.84 2.51 -13.96
CA TRP A 187 -9.23 2.08 -14.11
C TRP A 187 -9.94 2.92 -15.17
N LYS A 188 -11.05 2.42 -15.67
CA LYS A 188 -11.91 3.18 -16.57
C LYS A 188 -13.12 3.73 -15.83
N THR A 189 -13.42 4.99 -16.07
CA THR A 189 -14.68 5.59 -15.61
C THR A 189 -15.87 5.02 -16.40
N PRO A 190 -17.11 5.17 -15.93
CA PRO A 190 -18.31 4.79 -16.69
C PRO A 190 -18.40 5.47 -18.07
N ARG A 191 -17.78 6.63 -18.25
CA ARG A 191 -17.70 7.36 -19.52
C ARG A 191 -16.55 6.92 -20.42
N GLY A 192 -15.77 5.91 -20.01
CA GLY A 192 -14.67 5.35 -20.77
C GLY A 192 -13.33 6.06 -20.64
N SER A 193 -13.23 7.13 -19.85
CA SER A 193 -11.95 7.80 -19.58
C SER A 193 -11.04 6.91 -18.72
N THR A 194 -9.75 6.85 -19.04
CA THR A 194 -8.79 6.13 -18.23
C THR A 194 -8.31 7.03 -17.09
N ARG A 195 -8.24 6.48 -15.89
CA ARG A 195 -7.69 7.09 -14.69
C ARG A 195 -6.49 6.31 -14.20
N PHE A 196 -5.60 6.97 -13.51
CA PHE A 196 -4.36 6.39 -12.99
C PHE A 196 -4.17 6.73 -11.52
N GLY A 197 -3.61 5.80 -10.76
CA GLY A 197 -3.08 6.10 -9.44
C GLY A 197 -1.88 7.03 -9.58
N GLN A 198 -2.00 8.25 -9.08
CA GLN A 198 -1.02 9.35 -9.26
C GLN A 198 0.41 8.91 -8.93
N CYS A 199 0.67 8.39 -7.72
CA CYS A 199 2.01 8.04 -7.27
C CYS A 199 2.54 6.76 -7.97
N THR A 200 1.70 5.75 -8.21
CA THR A 200 2.14 4.53 -8.89
C THR A 200 2.47 4.77 -10.36
N ARG A 201 1.72 5.67 -11.02
CA ARG A 201 2.05 6.14 -12.38
C ARG A 201 3.38 6.90 -12.40
N TYR A 202 3.58 7.83 -11.46
CA TYR A 202 4.85 8.54 -11.28
C TYR A 202 6.01 7.56 -11.13
N LEU A 203 5.96 6.66 -10.15
CA LEU A 203 7.02 5.70 -9.87
C LEU A 203 7.32 4.78 -11.05
N SER A 204 6.30 4.32 -11.79
CA SER A 204 6.48 3.41 -12.92
C SER A 204 7.27 4.04 -14.09
N LYS A 205 7.25 5.36 -14.22
CA LYS A 205 7.96 6.12 -15.27
C LYS A 205 9.39 6.51 -14.90
N LEU A 206 9.78 6.38 -13.63
CA LEU A 206 11.11 6.80 -13.17
C LEU A 206 12.21 5.95 -13.78
N ARG A 207 13.30 6.61 -14.14
CA ARG A 207 14.50 5.97 -14.69
C ARG A 207 15.62 5.96 -13.65
N PRO A 208 16.56 5.01 -13.74
CA PRO A 208 17.78 5.05 -12.94
C PRO A 208 18.47 6.42 -13.02
N GLY A 209 18.95 6.90 -11.87
CA GLY A 209 19.51 8.25 -11.72
C GLY A 209 18.50 9.31 -11.25
N THR A 210 17.19 9.09 -11.35
CA THR A 210 16.18 10.05 -10.87
C THR A 210 16.18 10.10 -9.35
N LYS A 211 16.11 11.31 -8.79
CA LYS A 211 15.95 11.54 -7.34
C LYS A 211 14.46 11.54 -6.97
N VAL A 212 14.16 10.95 -5.82
CA VAL A 212 12.80 10.85 -5.29
C VAL A 212 12.78 11.39 -3.87
N THR A 213 11.78 12.20 -3.53
CA THR A 213 11.58 12.68 -2.16
C THR A 213 10.80 11.62 -1.38
N VAL A 214 11.41 11.17 -0.27
CA VAL A 214 10.86 10.08 0.54
C VAL A 214 10.96 10.40 2.03
N SER A 215 10.13 9.71 2.82
CA SER A 215 10.15 9.72 4.27
C SER A 215 9.92 8.31 4.81
N ILE A 216 10.34 8.04 6.05
CA ILE A 216 10.02 6.78 6.72
C ILE A 216 8.75 6.97 7.55
N LYS A 217 7.86 5.97 7.50
CA LYS A 217 6.66 5.89 8.34
C LYS A 217 6.69 4.60 9.15
N PRO A 218 6.59 4.68 10.49
CA PRO A 218 6.40 3.51 11.32
C PRO A 218 5.16 2.70 10.92
N SER A 219 5.23 1.38 11.09
CA SER A 219 4.13 0.45 10.84
C SER A 219 3.91 -0.47 12.04
N VAL A 220 2.75 -1.12 12.07
CA VAL A 220 2.42 -2.17 13.02
C VAL A 220 3.14 -3.49 12.69
N MET A 221 3.61 -3.64 11.44
CA MET A 221 4.37 -4.79 11.00
C MET A 221 5.78 -4.75 11.59
N LYS A 222 6.09 -5.71 12.44
CA LYS A 222 7.42 -5.82 13.07
C LYS A 222 7.86 -7.27 13.13
N LEU A 223 9.16 -7.50 13.06
CA LEU A 223 9.71 -8.78 13.45
C LEU A 223 9.47 -9.01 14.95
N PRO A 224 9.17 -10.26 15.36
CA PRO A 224 9.08 -10.55 16.79
C PRO A 224 10.42 -10.33 17.48
N PRO A 225 10.39 -9.99 18.79
CA PRO A 225 11.59 -9.60 19.54
C PRO A 225 12.65 -10.70 19.66
N PHE A 226 12.24 -11.97 19.63
CA PHE A 226 13.17 -13.10 19.71
C PHE A 226 13.39 -13.71 18.31
N GLU A 227 14.66 -13.99 17.98
CA GLU A 227 15.00 -14.61 16.70
C GLU A 227 14.42 -16.04 16.58
N SER A 228 14.31 -16.75 17.71
CA SER A 228 13.73 -18.11 17.78
C SER A 228 12.21 -18.15 17.72
N GLN A 229 11.53 -17.02 17.81
CA GLN A 229 10.07 -16.95 17.81
C GLN A 229 9.50 -17.31 16.43
N PRO A 230 8.51 -18.23 16.38
CA PRO A 230 7.87 -18.64 15.12
C PRO A 230 7.13 -17.46 14.45
N ILE A 231 7.20 -17.40 13.11
CA ILE A 231 6.51 -16.39 12.32
C ILE A 231 5.63 -17.07 11.26
N ILE A 232 4.35 -16.72 11.26
CA ILE A 232 3.39 -17.11 10.23
C ILE A 232 3.03 -15.86 9.44
N MET A 233 3.31 -15.88 8.15
CA MET A 233 3.15 -14.76 7.24
C MET A 233 2.12 -15.07 6.16
N ALA A 234 1.18 -14.17 5.89
CA ALA A 234 0.25 -14.26 4.77
C ALA A 234 0.35 -13.01 3.91
N GLY A 235 0.89 -13.12 2.68
CA GLY A 235 1.14 -12.03 1.77
C GLY A 235 0.32 -12.15 0.49
N LEU A 236 -0.52 -11.15 0.17
CA LEU A 236 -1.35 -11.18 -1.03
C LEU A 236 -0.90 -10.10 -2.03
N GLY A 237 -0.44 -10.55 -3.20
CA GLY A 237 0.07 -9.64 -4.22
C GLY A 237 1.24 -8.79 -3.70
N THR A 238 1.10 -7.45 -3.73
CA THR A 238 2.12 -6.53 -3.19
C THR A 238 2.27 -6.58 -1.67
N GLY A 239 1.35 -7.21 -0.95
CA GLY A 239 1.53 -7.56 0.46
C GLY A 239 2.69 -8.52 0.74
N ALA A 240 3.34 -9.05 -0.29
CA ALA A 240 4.60 -9.77 -0.18
C ALA A 240 5.79 -8.89 0.27
N ALA A 241 5.69 -7.57 0.10
CA ALA A 241 6.78 -6.64 0.36
C ALA A 241 7.39 -6.75 1.77
N PRO A 242 6.64 -6.57 2.87
CA PRO A 242 7.20 -6.66 4.22
C PRO A 242 7.75 -8.06 4.53
N PHE A 243 7.16 -9.10 3.98
CA PHE A 243 7.61 -10.47 4.22
C PHE A 243 8.93 -10.80 3.54
N ARG A 244 9.20 -10.20 2.36
CA ARG A 244 10.53 -10.27 1.77
C ARG A 244 11.58 -9.65 2.70
N ALA A 245 11.27 -8.49 3.30
CA ALA A 245 12.14 -7.86 4.28
C ALA A 245 12.35 -8.74 5.53
N PHE A 246 11.29 -9.40 6.04
CA PHE A 246 11.37 -10.34 7.17
C PHE A 246 12.31 -11.51 6.86
N LEU A 247 12.14 -12.12 5.68
CA LEU A 247 12.99 -13.23 5.25
C LEU A 247 14.45 -12.83 5.10
N GLN A 248 14.73 -11.67 4.50
CA GLN A 248 16.09 -11.14 4.39
C GLN A 248 16.74 -10.89 5.75
N ALA A 249 15.98 -10.31 6.70
CA ALA A 249 16.48 -10.06 8.05
C ALA A 249 16.80 -11.37 8.79
N ARG A 250 15.92 -12.36 8.72
CA ARG A 250 16.13 -13.68 9.34
C ARG A 250 17.27 -14.47 8.67
N ALA A 251 17.40 -14.37 7.34
CA ALA A 251 18.55 -14.93 6.61
C ALA A 251 19.86 -14.32 7.10
N HIS A 252 19.88 -12.99 7.25
CA HIS A 252 21.04 -12.28 7.78
C HIS A 252 21.38 -12.71 9.22
N GLN A 253 20.39 -12.81 10.12
CA GLN A 253 20.57 -13.26 11.50
C GLN A 253 21.14 -14.68 11.55
N ARG A 254 20.58 -15.62 10.73
CA ARG A 254 21.09 -17.00 10.66
C ARG A 254 22.52 -17.07 10.13
N ALA A 255 22.87 -16.28 9.12
CA ALA A 255 24.22 -16.19 8.60
C ALA A 255 25.23 -15.68 9.66
N HIS A 256 24.77 -14.94 10.68
CA HIS A 256 25.55 -14.49 11.82
C HIS A 256 25.43 -15.40 13.05
N GLY A 257 25.05 -16.67 12.88
CA GLY A 257 25.02 -17.68 13.91
C GLY A 257 23.84 -17.61 14.88
N LYS A 258 22.81 -16.81 14.58
CA LYS A 258 21.58 -16.76 15.39
C LYS A 258 20.68 -17.96 15.08
N GLN A 259 20.07 -18.51 16.11
CA GLN A 259 19.05 -19.54 15.95
C GLN A 259 17.72 -18.87 15.57
N VAL A 260 17.27 -19.10 14.34
CA VAL A 260 16.03 -18.56 13.81
C VAL A 260 14.90 -19.57 13.99
N GLY A 261 13.75 -19.11 14.48
CA GLY A 261 12.55 -19.94 14.66
C GLY A 261 11.86 -20.34 13.36
N PRO A 262 10.86 -21.24 13.44
CA PRO A 262 10.09 -21.67 12.27
C PRO A 262 9.43 -20.50 11.54
N MET A 263 9.49 -20.52 10.22
CA MET A 263 8.87 -19.53 9.37
C MET A 263 7.92 -20.18 8.36
N TYR A 264 6.65 -19.81 8.44
CA TYR A 264 5.59 -20.26 7.53
C TYR A 264 5.19 -19.08 6.66
N TYR A 265 5.20 -19.24 5.34
CA TYR A 265 4.80 -18.17 4.43
C TYR A 265 3.72 -18.64 3.45
N TYR A 266 2.60 -17.95 3.47
CA TYR A 266 1.46 -18.15 2.57
C TYR A 266 1.40 -17.00 1.59
N PHE A 267 1.71 -17.30 0.32
CA PHE A 267 1.68 -16.31 -0.76
C PHE A 267 0.46 -16.52 -1.65
N GLY A 268 -0.28 -15.44 -1.92
CA GLY A 268 -1.45 -15.46 -2.79
C GLY A 268 -1.37 -14.44 -3.92
N SER A 269 -1.71 -14.88 -5.15
CA SER A 269 -1.87 -14.00 -6.31
C SER A 269 -2.82 -14.61 -7.35
N ARG A 270 -2.91 -14.01 -8.56
CA ARG A 270 -3.80 -14.48 -9.62
C ARG A 270 -3.23 -15.69 -10.36
N HIS A 271 -2.01 -15.57 -10.88
CA HIS A 271 -1.38 -16.58 -11.74
C HIS A 271 0.07 -16.84 -11.33
N ARG A 272 0.45 -18.11 -11.22
CA ARG A 272 1.84 -18.49 -10.93
C ARG A 272 2.81 -17.99 -11.99
N SER A 273 2.48 -18.21 -13.25
CA SER A 273 3.36 -17.86 -14.37
C SER A 273 3.57 -16.35 -14.58
N LYS A 274 2.72 -15.52 -13.96
CA LYS A 274 2.73 -14.06 -14.17
C LYS A 274 3.02 -13.26 -12.90
N GLU A 275 2.59 -13.73 -11.75
CA GLU A 275 2.61 -13.00 -10.48
C GLU A 275 3.22 -13.79 -9.31
N TYR A 276 4.06 -14.78 -9.55
CA TYR A 276 4.83 -15.44 -8.48
C TYR A 276 6.02 -14.56 -8.12
N LEU A 277 5.74 -13.51 -7.33
CA LEU A 277 6.69 -12.46 -6.99
C LEU A 277 7.81 -13.01 -6.13
N TYR A 278 9.06 -12.77 -6.54
CA TYR A 278 10.26 -13.28 -5.87
C TYR A 278 10.28 -14.81 -5.67
N GLY A 279 9.62 -15.56 -6.55
CA GLY A 279 9.47 -17.01 -6.43
C GLY A 279 10.80 -17.74 -6.27
N GLU A 280 11.82 -17.37 -7.04
CA GLU A 280 13.17 -17.95 -6.97
C GLU A 280 13.82 -17.72 -5.58
N GLU A 281 13.66 -16.51 -5.01
CA GLU A 281 14.14 -16.22 -3.64
C GLU A 281 13.41 -17.10 -2.61
N LEU A 282 12.08 -17.25 -2.74
CA LEU A 282 11.26 -18.03 -1.82
C LEU A 282 11.59 -19.51 -1.90
N GLU A 283 11.78 -20.06 -3.09
CA GLU A 283 12.15 -21.46 -3.30
C GLU A 283 13.58 -21.73 -2.79
N ALA A 284 14.50 -20.77 -2.94
CA ALA A 284 15.83 -20.86 -2.34
C ALA A 284 15.77 -20.90 -0.81
N TYR A 285 15.00 -20.03 -0.18
CA TYR A 285 14.82 -20.03 1.28
C TYR A 285 14.15 -21.30 1.81
N LEU A 286 13.23 -21.89 1.05
CA LEU A 286 12.63 -23.17 1.39
C LEU A 286 13.67 -24.31 1.30
N THR A 287 14.43 -24.36 0.20
CA THR A 287 15.47 -25.39 -0.03
C THR A 287 16.59 -25.31 0.99
N ASP A 288 16.99 -24.10 1.38
CA ASP A 288 18.01 -23.83 2.38
C ASP A 288 17.50 -24.03 3.82
N GLY A 289 16.22 -24.29 4.02
CA GLY A 289 15.59 -24.53 5.32
C GLY A 289 15.43 -23.28 6.18
N LEU A 290 15.52 -22.06 5.62
CA LEU A 290 15.10 -20.84 6.30
C LEU A 290 13.58 -20.79 6.43
N LEU A 291 12.86 -21.05 5.32
CA LEU A 291 11.42 -21.28 5.36
C LEU A 291 11.14 -22.71 5.76
N THR A 292 10.30 -22.88 6.78
CA THR A 292 9.79 -24.20 7.20
C THR A 292 8.68 -24.67 6.27
N ARG A 293 7.83 -23.73 5.80
CA ARG A 293 6.69 -24.02 4.93
C ARG A 293 6.45 -22.84 3.97
N LEU A 294 6.14 -23.18 2.71
CA LEU A 294 5.71 -22.24 1.69
C LEU A 294 4.37 -22.72 1.12
N GLY A 295 3.29 -22.02 1.46
CA GLY A 295 1.94 -22.26 0.96
C GLY A 295 1.64 -21.32 -0.22
N LEU A 296 1.46 -21.87 -1.42
CA LEU A 296 1.21 -21.09 -2.63
C LEU A 296 -0.25 -21.21 -3.07
N ALA A 297 -0.89 -20.08 -3.31
CA ALA A 297 -2.28 -19.99 -3.74
C ALA A 297 -2.42 -19.07 -4.98
N PHE A 298 -2.74 -19.67 -6.11
CA PHE A 298 -2.96 -18.96 -7.37
C PHE A 298 -4.44 -19.09 -7.78
N SER A 299 -5.19 -17.99 -7.67
CA SER A 299 -6.66 -18.04 -7.74
C SER A 299 -7.25 -18.21 -9.13
N ARG A 300 -6.43 -18.15 -10.20
CA ARG A 300 -6.87 -18.24 -11.60
C ARG A 300 -6.16 -19.30 -12.43
N ASP A 301 -5.36 -20.16 -11.81
CA ASP A 301 -4.63 -21.23 -12.51
C ASP A 301 -5.43 -22.53 -12.65
N GLN A 302 -6.56 -22.62 -11.96
CA GLN A 302 -7.48 -23.78 -11.99
C GLN A 302 -8.94 -23.31 -11.95
N PRO A 303 -9.92 -24.18 -12.34
CA PRO A 303 -11.35 -23.82 -12.34
C PRO A 303 -11.87 -23.40 -10.97
N GLN A 304 -11.49 -24.10 -9.90
CA GLN A 304 -11.81 -23.72 -8.53
C GLN A 304 -10.76 -22.75 -8.01
N LYS A 305 -11.21 -21.61 -7.46
CA LYS A 305 -10.32 -20.61 -6.91
C LYS A 305 -9.64 -21.12 -5.64
N VAL A 306 -8.32 -21.10 -5.64
CA VAL A 306 -7.50 -21.42 -4.46
C VAL A 306 -6.94 -20.11 -3.90
N TYR A 307 -7.19 -19.88 -2.61
CA TYR A 307 -6.74 -18.71 -1.86
C TYR A 307 -5.86 -19.13 -0.67
N VAL A 308 -5.17 -18.18 -0.07
CA VAL A 308 -4.25 -18.46 1.05
C VAL A 308 -4.93 -19.11 2.26
N GLN A 309 -6.20 -18.77 2.55
CA GLN A 309 -6.95 -19.41 3.64
C GLN A 309 -7.11 -20.92 3.45
N HIS A 310 -7.19 -21.41 2.21
CA HIS A 310 -7.23 -22.86 1.94
C HIS A 310 -5.90 -23.51 2.34
N LYS A 311 -4.77 -22.84 2.06
CA LYS A 311 -3.44 -23.32 2.44
C LYS A 311 -3.19 -23.22 3.96
N ILE A 312 -3.75 -22.21 4.61
CA ILE A 312 -3.72 -22.08 6.07
C ILE A 312 -4.50 -23.23 6.73
N VAL A 313 -5.64 -23.62 6.17
CA VAL A 313 -6.42 -24.77 6.69
C VAL A 313 -5.65 -26.09 6.53
N GLU A 314 -4.93 -26.29 5.41
CA GLU A 314 -4.10 -27.50 5.20
C GLU A 314 -3.06 -27.69 6.32
N ASP A 315 -2.48 -26.60 6.82
CA ASP A 315 -1.44 -26.62 7.86
C ASP A 315 -2.01 -26.28 9.26
N GLY A 316 -3.34 -26.29 9.43
CA GLY A 316 -4.05 -25.73 10.58
C GLY A 316 -3.53 -26.20 11.95
N ASN A 317 -3.25 -27.50 12.12
CA ASN A 317 -2.76 -28.06 13.39
C ASN A 317 -1.41 -27.44 13.77
N GLN A 318 -0.46 -27.41 12.84
CA GLN A 318 0.87 -26.84 13.09
C GLN A 318 0.78 -25.34 13.42
N LEU A 319 -0.10 -24.60 12.72
CA LEU A 319 -0.28 -23.17 12.98
C LEU A 319 -0.93 -22.92 14.34
N ALA A 320 -1.90 -23.74 14.75
CA ALA A 320 -2.52 -23.66 16.07
C ALA A 320 -1.48 -23.89 17.18
N GLU A 321 -0.64 -24.91 17.04
CA GLU A 321 0.44 -25.22 17.99
C GLU A 321 1.47 -24.10 18.09
N LEU A 322 1.85 -23.47 16.97
CA LEU A 322 2.78 -22.35 16.97
C LEU A 322 2.18 -21.09 17.62
N LEU A 323 0.91 -20.81 17.39
CA LEU A 323 0.22 -19.64 17.95
C LEU A 323 -0.14 -19.82 19.44
N VAL A 324 -0.48 -21.05 19.81
CA VAL A 324 -0.96 -21.43 21.15
C VAL A 324 -0.22 -22.70 21.60
N PRO A 325 1.07 -22.62 21.97
CA PRO A 325 1.87 -23.79 22.34
C PRO A 325 1.28 -24.60 23.50
N GLU A 326 0.44 -23.97 24.33
CA GLU A 326 -0.27 -24.58 25.44
C GLU A 326 -1.23 -25.72 25.00
N LEU A 327 -1.59 -25.79 23.70
CA LEU A 327 -2.40 -26.88 23.14
C LEU A 327 -1.71 -28.24 23.23
N VAL A 328 -0.37 -28.26 23.14
CA VAL A 328 0.45 -29.50 23.15
C VAL A 328 1.18 -29.73 24.48
N SER A 329 1.51 -28.65 25.20
CA SER A 329 2.33 -28.74 26.43
C SER A 329 1.58 -29.26 27.65
N GLY A 330 0.24 -29.46 27.57
CA GLY A 330 -0.59 -29.81 28.72
C GLY A 330 -0.64 -28.68 29.75
N ASN A 331 -1.61 -28.69 30.63
CA ASN A 331 -1.96 -27.59 31.55
C ASN A 331 -0.88 -27.13 32.58
N ASN A 332 0.35 -27.60 32.54
CA ASN A 332 1.36 -27.40 33.58
C ASN A 332 2.60 -26.58 33.15
N GLY A 333 2.66 -26.05 31.93
CA GLY A 333 3.80 -25.23 31.50
C GLY A 333 3.33 -23.98 30.78
N GLU A 334 3.59 -22.80 31.35
CA GLU A 334 3.49 -21.56 30.60
C GLU A 334 4.56 -21.56 29.49
N ALA A 335 4.13 -21.46 28.22
CA ALA A 335 5.05 -21.31 27.13
C ALA A 335 5.88 -20.03 27.30
N LYS A 336 7.17 -20.10 27.04
CA LYS A 336 8.08 -18.95 27.09
C LYS A 336 7.74 -17.98 25.97
N ASP A 337 8.01 -16.72 26.17
CA ASP A 337 7.70 -15.66 25.17
C ASP A 337 8.31 -15.95 23.79
N GLY A 338 9.52 -16.51 23.73
CA GLY A 338 10.17 -16.89 22.46
C GLY A 338 9.61 -18.13 21.78
N GLU A 339 8.66 -18.86 22.39
CA GLU A 339 7.99 -20.04 21.84
C GLU A 339 6.62 -19.71 21.23
N ARG A 340 6.04 -18.57 21.61
CA ARG A 340 4.72 -18.12 21.17
C ARG A 340 4.81 -17.46 19.80
N GLY A 341 4.35 -18.13 18.75
CA GLY A 341 4.38 -17.62 17.38
C GLY A 341 3.51 -16.38 17.16
N ILE A 342 3.84 -15.64 16.12
CA ILE A 342 3.02 -14.53 15.63
C ILE A 342 2.43 -14.85 14.25
N PHE A 343 1.22 -14.34 14.01
CA PHE A 343 0.57 -14.35 12.69
C PHE A 343 0.52 -12.93 12.14
N THR A 344 0.97 -12.76 10.90
CA THR A 344 1.00 -11.46 10.23
C THR A 344 0.39 -11.56 8.83
N LEU A 345 -0.52 -10.63 8.51
CA LEU A 345 -1.17 -10.52 7.20
C LEU A 345 -0.88 -9.17 6.58
N CYS A 346 -0.45 -9.16 5.32
CA CYS A 346 -0.37 -7.95 4.51
C CYS A 346 -1.06 -8.16 3.16
N GLY A 347 -1.94 -7.22 2.79
CA GLY A 347 -2.70 -7.30 1.53
C GLY A 347 -4.05 -6.59 1.56
N PRO A 348 -4.97 -6.92 0.64
CA PRO A 348 -6.30 -6.33 0.60
C PRO A 348 -7.16 -6.76 1.80
N VAL A 349 -8.15 -5.93 2.13
CA VAL A 349 -9.04 -6.15 3.30
C VAL A 349 -9.94 -7.40 3.14
N TRP A 350 -10.40 -7.70 1.94
CA TRP A 350 -11.45 -8.72 1.71
C TRP A 350 -11.13 -10.15 2.19
N PRO A 351 -9.86 -10.65 2.26
CA PRO A 351 -9.58 -12.01 2.75
C PRO A 351 -9.56 -12.13 4.27
N VAL A 352 -9.56 -11.04 5.01
CA VAL A 352 -9.42 -11.03 6.46
C VAL A 352 -10.44 -11.95 7.17
N PRO A 353 -11.75 -11.90 6.86
CA PRO A 353 -12.73 -12.78 7.51
C PRO A 353 -12.47 -14.26 7.26
N ASP A 354 -12.10 -14.62 6.01
CA ASP A 354 -11.85 -16.00 5.64
C ASP A 354 -10.57 -16.56 6.28
N ILE A 355 -9.55 -15.72 6.43
CA ILE A 355 -8.30 -16.09 7.11
C ILE A 355 -8.56 -16.26 8.61
N GLN A 356 -9.35 -15.36 9.23
CA GLN A 356 -9.77 -15.50 10.62
C GLN A 356 -10.54 -16.82 10.83
N GLU A 357 -11.47 -17.14 9.94
CA GLU A 357 -12.22 -18.40 9.98
C GLU A 357 -11.30 -19.63 9.83
N ALA A 358 -10.27 -19.56 9.00
CA ALA A 358 -9.28 -20.63 8.86
C ALA A 358 -8.51 -20.88 10.17
N LEU A 359 -8.13 -19.81 10.88
CA LEU A 359 -7.46 -19.91 12.20
C LEU A 359 -8.40 -20.40 13.29
N VAL A 360 -9.68 -19.98 13.29
CA VAL A 360 -10.70 -20.52 14.20
C VAL A 360 -10.87 -22.03 14.00
N LYS A 361 -10.95 -22.50 12.75
CA LYS A 361 -11.00 -23.92 12.43
C LYS A 361 -9.76 -24.67 12.93
N ALA A 362 -8.57 -24.09 12.76
CA ALA A 362 -7.32 -24.67 13.25
C ALA A 362 -7.37 -24.91 14.78
N LEU A 363 -7.82 -23.93 15.54
CA LEU A 363 -7.97 -24.07 17.00
C LEU A 363 -9.08 -25.06 17.38
N SER A 364 -10.15 -25.13 16.59
CA SER A 364 -11.27 -26.04 16.84
C SER A 364 -10.89 -27.52 16.69
N THR A 365 -9.83 -27.86 15.95
CA THR A 365 -9.31 -29.26 15.86
C THR A 365 -8.80 -29.78 17.21
N TYR A 366 -8.48 -28.88 18.15
CA TYR A 366 -8.09 -29.18 19.52
C TYR A 366 -9.26 -29.18 20.50
N GLY A 367 -10.49 -29.31 20.01
CA GLY A 367 -11.70 -29.37 20.81
C GLY A 367 -12.16 -28.01 21.38
N TRP A 368 -11.62 -26.89 20.92
CA TRP A 368 -12.07 -25.57 21.35
C TRP A 368 -13.40 -25.20 20.70
N THR A 369 -14.28 -24.55 21.46
CA THR A 369 -15.49 -23.95 20.87
C THR A 369 -15.13 -22.77 20.01
N ARG A 370 -16.04 -22.36 19.12
CA ARG A 370 -15.87 -21.20 18.26
C ARG A 370 -15.61 -19.94 19.08
N GLU A 371 -16.43 -19.73 20.13
CA GLU A 371 -16.32 -18.54 21.00
C GLU A 371 -14.94 -18.48 21.68
N ARG A 372 -14.43 -19.61 22.16
CA ARG A 372 -13.09 -19.70 22.78
C ARG A 372 -12.00 -19.39 21.75
N SER A 373 -12.13 -19.90 20.53
CA SER A 373 -11.17 -19.66 19.46
C SER A 373 -11.15 -18.20 19.03
N GLU A 374 -12.31 -17.59 18.85
CA GLU A 374 -12.45 -16.16 18.52
C GLU A 374 -11.88 -15.27 19.64
N ALA A 375 -12.21 -15.56 20.90
CA ALA A 375 -11.65 -14.83 22.05
C ALA A 375 -10.11 -14.91 22.09
N LYS A 376 -9.54 -16.09 21.77
CA LYS A 376 -8.08 -16.24 21.70
C LYS A 376 -7.47 -15.41 20.57
N LEU A 377 -8.10 -15.35 19.39
CA LEU A 377 -7.60 -14.50 18.30
C LEU A 377 -7.65 -13.01 18.65
N GLU A 378 -8.71 -12.57 19.37
CA GLU A 378 -8.74 -11.18 19.88
C GLU A 378 -7.64 -10.93 20.92
N GLN A 379 -7.39 -11.87 21.84
CA GLN A 379 -6.26 -11.78 22.76
C GLN A 379 -4.92 -11.67 22.00
N LEU A 380 -4.72 -12.46 20.93
CA LEU A 380 -3.51 -12.39 20.10
C LEU A 380 -3.36 -11.02 19.41
N LYS A 381 -4.45 -10.36 19.05
CA LYS A 381 -4.41 -8.98 18.52
C LYS A 381 -3.94 -7.99 19.58
N GLU A 382 -4.48 -8.10 20.81
CA GLU A 382 -4.06 -7.26 21.95
C GLU A 382 -2.60 -7.48 22.34
N GLU A 383 -2.08 -8.71 22.18
CA GLU A 383 -0.68 -9.08 22.40
C GLU A 383 0.24 -8.70 21.22
N GLU A 384 -0.25 -8.03 20.18
CA GLU A 384 0.48 -7.76 18.93
C GLU A 384 1.03 -9.05 18.25
N ARG A 385 0.36 -10.18 18.45
CA ARG A 385 0.71 -11.49 17.88
C ARG A 385 -0.22 -11.92 16.74
N TYR A 386 -1.26 -11.18 16.48
CA TYR A 386 -2.10 -11.28 15.29
C TYR A 386 -2.21 -9.91 14.64
N VAL A 387 -1.32 -9.65 13.68
CA VAL A 387 -1.11 -8.32 13.09
C VAL A 387 -1.65 -8.27 11.67
N LEU A 388 -2.45 -7.25 11.38
CA LEU A 388 -3.06 -7.02 10.07
C LEU A 388 -2.62 -5.66 9.54
N GLU A 389 -1.93 -5.64 8.39
CA GLU A 389 -1.66 -4.44 7.60
C GLU A 389 -2.40 -4.56 6.26
N VAL A 390 -3.60 -4.01 6.22
CA VAL A 390 -4.51 -4.16 5.08
C VAL A 390 -4.85 -2.81 4.44
N TYR A 391 -5.07 -2.83 3.11
CA TYR A 391 -5.32 -1.65 2.28
C TYR A 391 -6.41 -1.91 1.22
#